data_fa6fe597fc105d492b535bafa877d52b
#
_entry.id   fa6fe597fc105d492b535bafa877d52b
#
_cell.length_a   1.000
_cell.length_b   1.000
_cell.length_c   1.000
_cell.angle_alpha   90.00
_cell.angle_beta   90.00
_cell.angle_gamma   90.00
#
_symmetry.space_group_name_H-M   'P 1'
#
loop_
_entity.id
_entity.type
_entity.pdbx_description
1 polymer ?
#
loop_
_entity_poly.entity_id
_entity_poly.type
_entity_poly.pdbx_seq_one_letter_code
_entity_poly.pdbx_strand_id
1 'polypeptide(L)'
;MNKKFVIETKNLTKDYRSRGKESHHAVDKVNLAVPEGTIYGFLGPNGAGKSTTMKMLLGLIKPTGGDIHMLGIPLVANAKEQTNEKGRLTVLKETGSLIETPSYYAHLTGRENLEILCRLKNIPQSNISEVLALVRMENQQHKKAGHYSLGMKQRLGLAGALLGNPKLLLLDEPTNGLDPAGIQEMRELIRSLPQNRHITVMVSSHLLSEIDQIVDYVGVINKGQLIYQDSLLRLHEHSKRQLCLRTTNNSRAMRLLEENQITCQAEQDTLLFPETSDEKTAFLISALVKEGIGILRLWEQQKTLEDIFLSLTGKQVSL
;
A
#
# COMPACT_ATOMS: atom_id res chain seq x y z
N MET A 1 2.71 -22.58 10.97
CA MET A 1 3.06 -22.74 9.52
C MET A 1 4.15 -21.71 9.19
N ASN A 2 5.27 -22.12 8.63
CA ASN A 2 6.28 -21.17 8.14
C ASN A 2 5.69 -20.37 7.00
N LYS A 3 5.58 -19.06 7.15
CA LYS A 3 5.14 -18.16 6.07
C LYS A 3 6.19 -18.19 4.97
N LYS A 4 5.77 -18.45 3.74
CA LYS A 4 6.62 -18.33 2.56
C LYS A 4 6.54 -16.91 2.04
N PHE A 5 7.68 -16.27 1.78
CA PHE A 5 7.76 -14.93 1.24
C PHE A 5 8.11 -14.95 -0.24
N VAL A 6 7.45 -14.13 -1.03
CA VAL A 6 7.74 -13.98 -2.47
C VAL A 6 8.70 -12.82 -2.75
N ILE A 7 8.81 -11.86 -1.85
CA ILE A 7 9.82 -10.81 -1.86
C ILE A 7 10.46 -10.76 -0.47
N GLU A 8 11.78 -10.82 -0.44
CA GLU A 8 12.59 -10.59 0.76
C GLU A 8 13.76 -9.68 0.39
N THR A 9 13.97 -8.63 1.19
CA THR A 9 15.15 -7.79 1.03
C THR A 9 15.90 -7.70 2.35
N LYS A 10 17.22 -7.59 2.28
CA LYS A 10 18.08 -7.35 3.47
C LYS A 10 18.90 -6.11 3.24
N ASN A 11 18.71 -5.12 4.11
CA ASN A 11 19.42 -3.84 4.08
C ASN A 11 19.43 -3.18 2.68
N LEU A 12 18.33 -3.31 1.94
CA LEU A 12 18.23 -2.75 0.59
C LEU A 12 18.43 -1.24 0.63
N THR A 13 19.41 -0.76 -0.12
CA THR A 13 19.83 0.64 -0.08
C THR A 13 19.98 1.21 -1.49
N LYS A 14 19.55 2.46 -1.66
CA LYS A 14 19.77 3.24 -2.88
C LYS A 14 20.18 4.66 -2.57
N ASP A 15 21.39 4.99 -2.98
CA ASP A 15 21.97 6.31 -2.87
C ASP A 15 22.04 6.97 -4.23
N TYR A 16 21.59 8.20 -4.31
CA TYR A 16 21.85 9.08 -5.46
C TYR A 16 22.90 10.11 -5.07
N ARG A 17 24.05 10.05 -5.76
CA ARG A 17 25.14 11.02 -5.60
C ARG A 17 24.94 12.16 -6.59
N SER A 18 24.81 13.37 -6.11
CA SER A 18 24.84 14.57 -6.93
C SER A 18 26.20 15.25 -6.78
N ARG A 19 26.83 15.68 -7.88
CA ARG A 19 28.11 16.40 -7.83
C ARG A 19 27.95 17.65 -6.94
N GLY A 20 28.74 17.72 -5.85
CA GLY A 20 28.78 18.89 -4.95
C GLY A 20 27.64 18.98 -3.92
N LYS A 21 26.80 17.95 -3.76
CA LYS A 21 25.77 17.86 -2.72
C LYS A 21 25.95 16.60 -1.88
N GLU A 22 25.45 16.62 -0.65
CA GLU A 22 25.37 15.43 0.21
C GLU A 22 24.61 14.30 -0.52
N SER A 23 25.06 13.05 -0.33
CA SER A 23 24.39 11.89 -0.89
C SER A 23 22.96 11.78 -0.32
N HIS A 24 21.97 11.71 -1.21
CA HIS A 24 20.59 11.49 -0.81
C HIS A 24 20.28 9.99 -0.78
N HIS A 25 19.93 9.49 0.42
CA HIS A 25 19.43 8.12 0.58
C HIS A 25 17.95 8.05 0.16
N ALA A 26 17.69 7.60 -1.06
CA ALA A 26 16.32 7.40 -1.53
C ALA A 26 15.67 6.14 -0.90
N VAL A 27 16.50 5.13 -0.58
CA VAL A 27 16.13 3.93 0.17
C VAL A 27 17.29 3.59 1.09
N ASP A 28 17.02 3.41 2.39
CA ASP A 28 18.03 3.19 3.42
C ASP A 28 17.71 1.93 4.22
N LYS A 29 18.49 0.87 3.98
CA LYS A 29 18.47 -0.43 4.70
C LYS A 29 17.08 -1.05 4.84
N VAL A 30 16.26 -0.99 3.80
CA VAL A 30 14.90 -1.53 3.80
C VAL A 30 14.91 -3.07 3.82
N ASN A 31 14.20 -3.65 4.79
CA ASN A 31 14.03 -5.07 5.00
C ASN A 31 12.58 -5.47 4.75
N LEU A 32 12.21 -5.73 3.50
CA LEU A 32 10.86 -6.16 3.10
C LEU A 32 10.70 -7.67 3.24
N ALA A 33 9.49 -8.09 3.62
CA ALA A 33 9.05 -9.47 3.65
C ALA A 33 7.58 -9.55 3.20
N VAL A 34 7.35 -9.86 1.92
CA VAL A 34 6.02 -9.94 1.31
C VAL A 34 5.54 -11.38 1.30
N PRO A 35 4.46 -11.73 2.05
CA PRO A 35 3.94 -13.09 2.10
C PRO A 35 3.30 -13.53 0.78
N GLU A 36 3.46 -14.82 0.43
CA GLU A 36 2.83 -15.41 -0.76
C GLU A 36 1.29 -15.42 -0.66
N GLY A 37 0.60 -15.16 -1.78
CA GLY A 37 -0.86 -15.24 -1.87
C GLY A 37 -1.61 -14.10 -1.20
N THR A 38 -0.94 -12.99 -0.88
CA THR A 38 -1.52 -11.83 -0.19
C THR A 38 -1.48 -10.57 -1.03
N ILE A 39 -2.26 -9.56 -0.61
CA ILE A 39 -2.11 -8.20 -1.08
C ILE A 39 -1.29 -7.43 -0.04
N TYR A 40 -0.12 -6.96 -0.45
CA TYR A 40 0.80 -6.19 0.38
C TYR A 40 0.74 -4.71 -0.02
N GLY A 41 0.30 -3.86 0.90
CA GLY A 41 0.29 -2.40 0.75
C GLY A 41 1.64 -1.81 1.11
N PHE A 42 2.30 -1.12 0.17
CA PHE A 42 3.55 -0.41 0.41
C PHE A 42 3.27 1.10 0.49
N LEU A 43 3.17 1.62 1.70
CA LEU A 43 2.58 2.91 2.01
C LEU A 43 3.64 3.95 2.37
N GLY A 44 3.40 5.18 1.98
CA GLY A 44 4.30 6.28 2.35
C GLY A 44 4.02 7.55 1.55
N PRO A 45 4.49 8.71 2.02
CA PRO A 45 4.33 9.97 1.30
C PRO A 45 5.08 9.97 -0.04
N ASN A 46 4.78 10.96 -0.87
CA ASN A 46 5.53 11.17 -2.10
C ASN A 46 7.01 11.42 -1.78
N GLY A 47 7.90 10.78 -2.55
CA GLY A 47 9.35 10.85 -2.29
C GLY A 47 9.87 9.94 -1.17
N ALA A 48 9.02 9.15 -0.50
CA ALA A 48 9.45 8.24 0.57
C ALA A 48 10.33 7.06 0.12
N GLY A 49 10.43 6.78 -1.19
CA GLY A 49 11.24 5.68 -1.73
C GLY A 49 10.43 4.52 -2.32
N LYS A 50 9.08 4.59 -2.38
CA LYS A 50 8.21 3.52 -2.89
C LYS A 50 8.57 3.06 -4.30
N SER A 51 8.45 3.94 -5.29
CA SER A 51 8.75 3.63 -6.70
C SER A 51 10.23 3.22 -6.91
N THR A 52 11.16 3.84 -6.16
CA THR A 52 12.57 3.47 -6.20
C THR A 52 12.78 2.02 -5.73
N THR A 53 12.12 1.62 -4.65
CA THR A 53 12.17 0.25 -4.15
C THR A 53 11.59 -0.73 -5.18
N MET A 54 10.42 -0.45 -5.75
CA MET A 54 9.82 -1.31 -6.78
C MET A 54 10.69 -1.40 -8.04
N LYS A 55 11.30 -0.29 -8.47
CA LYS A 55 12.24 -0.30 -9.60
C LYS A 55 13.48 -1.15 -9.31
N MET A 56 13.98 -1.18 -8.08
CA MET A 56 15.10 -2.06 -7.70
C MET A 56 14.69 -3.53 -7.72
N LEU A 57 13.49 -3.88 -7.23
CA LEU A 57 12.96 -5.25 -7.31
C LEU A 57 12.87 -5.75 -8.75
N LEU A 58 12.44 -4.91 -9.68
CA LEU A 58 12.39 -5.23 -11.12
C LEU A 58 13.74 -5.17 -11.83
N GLY A 59 14.80 -4.75 -11.13
CA GLY A 59 16.13 -4.56 -11.74
C GLY A 59 16.20 -3.40 -12.74
N LEU A 60 15.24 -2.47 -12.73
CA LEU A 60 15.26 -1.23 -13.52
C LEU A 60 16.28 -0.24 -12.97
N ILE A 61 16.55 -0.30 -11.67
CA ILE A 61 17.58 0.49 -10.99
C ILE A 61 18.45 -0.47 -10.17
N LYS A 62 19.76 -0.36 -10.30
CA LYS A 62 20.71 -1.15 -9.49
C LYS A 62 20.75 -0.59 -8.06
N PRO A 63 20.60 -1.41 -7.00
CA PRO A 63 20.82 -0.99 -5.63
C PRO A 63 22.29 -0.61 -5.39
N THR A 64 22.53 0.25 -4.40
CA THR A 64 23.88 0.58 -3.91
C THR A 64 24.34 -0.35 -2.79
N GLY A 65 23.39 -1.02 -2.12
CA GLY A 65 23.67 -1.99 -1.06
C GLY A 65 22.51 -2.93 -0.80
N GLY A 66 22.77 -4.01 -0.08
CA GLY A 66 21.78 -4.98 0.36
C GLY A 66 21.48 -6.09 -0.65
N ASP A 67 20.59 -6.99 -0.25
CA ASP A 67 20.22 -8.20 -0.99
C ASP A 67 18.77 -8.17 -1.39
N ILE A 68 18.44 -8.83 -2.52
CA ILE A 68 17.08 -9.00 -3.03
C ILE A 68 16.88 -10.48 -3.37
N HIS A 69 15.82 -11.07 -2.80
CA HIS A 69 15.29 -12.38 -3.16
C HIS A 69 13.85 -12.23 -3.64
N MET A 70 13.53 -12.82 -4.78
CA MET A 70 12.16 -12.83 -5.31
C MET A 70 11.79 -14.21 -5.81
N LEU A 71 10.59 -14.68 -5.46
CA LEU A 71 10.09 -16.02 -5.79
C LEU A 71 11.08 -17.15 -5.41
N GLY A 72 11.80 -16.95 -4.29
CA GLY A 72 12.83 -17.88 -3.80
C GLY A 72 14.17 -17.81 -4.54
N ILE A 73 14.33 -16.88 -5.50
CA ILE A 73 15.55 -16.72 -6.30
C ILE A 73 16.32 -15.49 -5.83
N PRO A 74 17.63 -15.61 -5.48
CA PRO A 74 18.47 -14.46 -5.19
C PRO A 74 18.77 -13.68 -6.48
N LEU A 75 18.40 -12.39 -6.52
CA LEU A 75 18.63 -11.49 -7.66
C LEU A 75 19.90 -10.66 -7.49
N VAL A 76 20.14 -10.19 -6.28
CA VAL A 76 21.30 -9.41 -5.89
C VAL A 76 21.78 -9.97 -4.54
N ALA A 77 23.06 -10.33 -4.47
CA ALA A 77 23.74 -10.68 -3.23
C ALA A 77 24.94 -9.74 -3.07
N ASN A 78 25.01 -9.03 -1.93
CA ASN A 78 26.05 -8.02 -1.65
C ASN A 78 26.29 -7.12 -2.86
N ALA A 79 25.64 -5.99 -3.01
CA ALA A 79 25.58 -5.09 -4.18
C ALA A 79 26.90 -4.93 -5.02
N LYS A 80 28.02 -5.52 -4.59
CA LYS A 80 29.32 -5.61 -5.26
C LYS A 80 29.47 -6.84 -6.13
N GLU A 81 28.66 -7.91 -5.93
CA GLU A 81 28.71 -9.13 -6.70
C GLU A 81 27.82 -9.05 -7.94
N GLN A 82 28.07 -9.94 -8.92
CA GLN A 82 27.36 -9.95 -10.19
C GLN A 82 25.87 -10.21 -9.96
N THR A 83 25.05 -9.39 -10.59
CA THR A 83 23.59 -9.60 -10.66
C THR A 83 23.33 -10.98 -11.29
N ASN A 84 22.49 -11.79 -10.66
CA ASN A 84 22.08 -13.08 -11.21
C ASN A 84 21.14 -12.86 -12.42
N GLU A 85 21.70 -12.61 -13.59
CA GLU A 85 20.97 -12.31 -14.83
C GLU A 85 19.96 -13.41 -15.21
N LYS A 86 20.35 -14.69 -15.09
CA LYS A 86 19.45 -15.82 -15.40
C LYS A 86 18.30 -15.89 -14.40
N GLY A 87 18.60 -15.75 -13.10
CA GLY A 87 17.58 -15.69 -12.05
C GLY A 87 16.64 -14.52 -12.25
N ARG A 88 17.15 -13.35 -12.60
CA ARG A 88 16.35 -12.16 -12.89
C ARG A 88 15.37 -12.39 -14.04
N LEU A 89 15.81 -12.95 -15.16
CA LEU A 89 14.92 -13.24 -16.28
C LEU A 89 13.84 -14.25 -15.91
N THR A 90 14.16 -15.26 -15.08
CA THR A 90 13.19 -16.23 -14.59
C THR A 90 12.13 -15.54 -13.72
N VAL A 91 12.54 -14.68 -12.79
CA VAL A 91 11.61 -13.92 -11.93
C VAL A 91 10.76 -12.97 -12.74
N LEU A 92 11.32 -12.23 -13.70
CA LEU A 92 10.59 -11.27 -14.53
C LEU A 92 9.53 -11.94 -15.43
N LYS A 93 9.73 -13.18 -15.87
CA LYS A 93 8.70 -13.95 -16.59
C LYS A 93 7.48 -14.24 -15.73
N GLU A 94 7.68 -14.47 -14.44
CA GLU A 94 6.64 -14.77 -13.45
C GLU A 94 6.12 -13.51 -12.73
N THR A 95 6.60 -12.33 -13.13
CA THR A 95 6.24 -11.05 -12.50
C THR A 95 5.58 -10.12 -13.52
N GLY A 96 4.38 -9.65 -13.18
CA GLY A 96 3.74 -8.53 -13.84
C GLY A 96 4.07 -7.22 -13.14
N SER A 97 4.13 -6.13 -13.87
CA SER A 97 4.36 -4.82 -13.25
C SER A 97 3.67 -3.68 -13.99
N LEU A 98 3.21 -2.72 -13.22
CA LEU A 98 2.72 -1.42 -13.68
C LEU A 98 3.41 -0.37 -12.81
N ILE A 99 4.49 0.21 -13.34
CA ILE A 99 5.31 1.20 -12.63
C ILE A 99 5.20 2.53 -13.35
N GLU A 100 4.82 3.58 -12.61
CA GLU A 100 4.54 4.92 -13.15
C GLU A 100 3.38 4.89 -14.17
N THR A 101 3.54 5.52 -15.33
CA THR A 101 2.51 5.57 -16.38
C THR A 101 2.59 4.33 -17.28
N PRO A 102 1.44 3.74 -17.68
CA PRO A 102 1.43 2.65 -18.62
C PRO A 102 2.08 3.03 -19.96
N SER A 103 3.03 2.23 -20.41
CA SER A 103 3.62 2.38 -21.74
C SER A 103 2.77 1.67 -22.79
N TYR A 104 2.32 2.39 -23.79
CA TYR A 104 1.51 1.85 -24.90
C TYR A 104 1.75 2.62 -26.18
N TYR A 105 1.51 1.97 -27.30
CA TYR A 105 1.56 2.59 -28.62
C TYR A 105 0.20 3.25 -28.92
N ALA A 106 0.15 4.59 -28.88
CA ALA A 106 -1.09 5.36 -28.96
C ALA A 106 -1.84 5.18 -30.31
N HIS A 107 -1.12 4.88 -31.37
CA HIS A 107 -1.68 4.65 -32.72
C HIS A 107 -2.27 3.26 -32.93
N LEU A 108 -1.96 2.32 -32.04
CA LEU A 108 -2.50 0.95 -32.03
C LEU A 108 -3.73 0.83 -31.14
N THR A 109 -4.54 -0.18 -31.42
CA THR A 109 -5.70 -0.56 -30.58
C THR A 109 -5.23 -1.16 -29.25
N GLY A 110 -6.14 -1.27 -28.28
CA GLY A 110 -5.84 -1.96 -27.02
C GLY A 110 -5.40 -3.40 -27.24
N ARG A 111 -6.09 -4.12 -28.15
CA ARG A 111 -5.74 -5.51 -28.49
C ARG A 111 -4.36 -5.62 -29.12
N GLU A 112 -4.05 -4.79 -30.13
CA GLU A 112 -2.73 -4.80 -30.78
C GLU A 112 -1.60 -4.48 -29.81
N ASN A 113 -1.80 -3.59 -28.85
CA ASN A 113 -0.82 -3.34 -27.78
C ASN A 113 -0.53 -4.61 -26.96
N LEU A 114 -1.57 -5.38 -26.60
CA LEU A 114 -1.42 -6.65 -25.88
C LEU A 114 -0.77 -7.73 -26.75
N GLU A 115 -1.04 -7.77 -28.05
CA GLU A 115 -0.41 -8.71 -28.99
C GLU A 115 1.10 -8.51 -29.08
N ILE A 116 1.56 -7.26 -29.07
CA ILE A 116 3.01 -6.95 -29.00
C ILE A 116 3.61 -7.52 -27.71
N LEU A 117 2.95 -7.32 -26.57
CA LEU A 117 3.44 -7.86 -25.30
C LEU A 117 3.45 -9.39 -25.28
N CYS A 118 2.44 -10.03 -25.85
CA CYS A 118 2.39 -11.49 -26.01
C CYS A 118 3.60 -11.99 -26.81
N ARG A 119 3.92 -11.36 -27.93
CA ARG A 119 5.07 -11.72 -28.76
C ARG A 119 6.40 -11.54 -28.01
N LEU A 120 6.58 -10.39 -27.32
CA LEU A 120 7.79 -10.09 -26.54
C LEU A 120 8.01 -11.07 -25.40
N LYS A 121 6.93 -11.46 -24.71
CA LYS A 121 6.98 -12.41 -23.57
C LYS A 121 6.89 -13.87 -23.99
N ASN A 122 6.68 -14.18 -25.28
CA ASN A 122 6.41 -15.51 -25.80
C ASN A 122 5.18 -16.18 -25.13
N ILE A 123 4.09 -15.41 -25.02
CA ILE A 123 2.79 -15.83 -24.42
C ILE A 123 1.79 -16.04 -25.54
N PRO A 124 0.94 -17.10 -25.46
CA PRO A 124 -0.12 -17.33 -26.44
C PRO A 124 -1.12 -16.15 -26.50
N GLN A 125 -1.51 -15.75 -27.71
CA GLN A 125 -2.47 -14.66 -27.92
C GLN A 125 -3.88 -14.96 -27.36
N SER A 126 -4.19 -16.23 -27.11
CA SER A 126 -5.44 -16.63 -26.42
C SER A 126 -5.60 -15.99 -25.04
N ASN A 127 -4.50 -15.64 -24.37
CA ASN A 127 -4.51 -14.96 -23.08
C ASN A 127 -5.07 -13.52 -23.15
N ILE A 128 -5.07 -12.90 -24.35
CA ILE A 128 -5.54 -11.51 -24.50
C ILE A 128 -7.01 -11.37 -24.16
N SER A 129 -7.87 -12.27 -24.65
CA SER A 129 -9.31 -12.20 -24.39
C SER A 129 -9.59 -12.35 -22.88
N GLU A 130 -8.85 -13.21 -22.22
CA GLU A 130 -8.99 -13.45 -20.78
C GLU A 130 -8.60 -12.20 -19.95
N VAL A 131 -7.45 -11.59 -20.23
CA VAL A 131 -7.03 -10.38 -19.48
C VAL A 131 -7.92 -9.18 -19.81
N LEU A 132 -8.41 -9.05 -21.06
CA LEU A 132 -9.36 -7.99 -21.42
C LEU A 132 -10.68 -8.13 -20.66
N ALA A 133 -11.21 -9.36 -20.54
CA ALA A 133 -12.39 -9.62 -19.73
C ALA A 133 -12.16 -9.25 -18.26
N LEU A 134 -11.02 -9.67 -17.72
CA LEU A 134 -10.67 -9.39 -16.32
C LEU A 134 -10.63 -7.88 -16.00
N VAL A 135 -10.07 -7.07 -16.91
CA VAL A 135 -10.01 -5.61 -16.73
C VAL A 135 -11.25 -4.88 -17.30
N ARG A 136 -12.29 -5.60 -17.75
CA ARG A 136 -13.55 -5.05 -18.34
C ARG A 136 -13.29 -4.14 -19.55
N MET A 137 -12.43 -4.59 -20.46
CA MET A 137 -12.03 -3.82 -21.66
C MET A 137 -12.41 -4.50 -23.00
N GLU A 138 -13.21 -5.59 -22.99
CA GLU A 138 -13.58 -6.34 -24.20
C GLU A 138 -14.22 -5.46 -25.27
N ASN A 139 -15.15 -4.59 -24.85
CA ASN A 139 -15.89 -3.72 -25.78
C ASN A 139 -15.03 -2.54 -26.30
N GLN A 140 -13.88 -2.30 -25.72
CA GLN A 140 -13.01 -1.19 -26.08
C GLN A 140 -11.70 -1.63 -26.76
N GLN A 141 -11.51 -2.94 -26.92
CA GLN A 141 -10.26 -3.53 -27.40
C GLN A 141 -9.84 -3.08 -28.81
N HIS A 142 -10.81 -2.73 -29.67
CA HIS A 142 -10.57 -2.30 -31.05
C HIS A 142 -10.42 -0.78 -31.22
N LYS A 143 -10.62 0.00 -30.14
CA LYS A 143 -10.38 1.43 -30.14
C LYS A 143 -8.90 1.72 -29.97
N LYS A 144 -8.36 2.73 -30.66
CA LYS A 144 -6.95 3.15 -30.51
C LYS A 144 -6.67 3.62 -29.09
N ALA A 145 -5.56 3.16 -28.51
CA ALA A 145 -5.19 3.45 -27.13
C ALA A 145 -4.93 4.96 -26.88
N GLY A 146 -4.57 5.71 -27.91
CA GLY A 146 -4.46 7.18 -27.83
C GLY A 146 -5.77 7.89 -27.46
N HIS A 147 -6.92 7.29 -27.79
CA HIS A 147 -8.25 7.83 -27.47
C HIS A 147 -8.84 7.26 -26.16
N TYR A 148 -8.05 6.53 -25.38
CA TYR A 148 -8.50 5.99 -24.09
C TYR A 148 -8.50 7.09 -23.01
N SER A 149 -9.49 7.02 -22.12
CA SER A 149 -9.45 7.79 -20.87
C SER A 149 -8.28 7.33 -20.00
N LEU A 150 -7.94 8.09 -18.98
CA LEU A 150 -6.88 7.71 -18.05
C LEU A 150 -7.17 6.33 -17.41
N GLY A 151 -8.40 6.08 -16.96
CA GLY A 151 -8.81 4.79 -16.41
C GLY A 151 -8.69 3.64 -17.40
N MET A 152 -9.05 3.85 -18.68
CA MET A 152 -8.86 2.83 -19.73
C MET A 152 -7.37 2.56 -19.98
N LYS A 153 -6.51 3.56 -19.92
CA LYS A 153 -5.04 3.40 -20.03
C LYS A 153 -4.47 2.59 -18.87
N GLN A 154 -4.92 2.89 -17.65
CA GLN A 154 -4.53 2.11 -16.44
C GLN A 154 -4.97 0.66 -16.55
N ARG A 155 -6.21 0.40 -17.00
CA ARG A 155 -6.72 -0.96 -17.24
C ARG A 155 -5.95 -1.70 -18.32
N LEU A 156 -5.57 -1.02 -19.41
CA LEU A 156 -4.73 -1.61 -20.47
C LEU A 156 -3.33 -1.97 -19.91
N GLY A 157 -2.73 -1.10 -19.12
CA GLY A 157 -1.45 -1.36 -18.45
C GLY A 157 -1.54 -2.56 -17.51
N LEU A 158 -2.62 -2.64 -16.71
CA LEU A 158 -2.87 -3.78 -15.81
C LEU A 158 -3.11 -5.07 -16.61
N ALA A 159 -3.87 -5.03 -17.73
CA ALA A 159 -4.04 -6.18 -18.62
C ALA A 159 -2.69 -6.68 -19.13
N GLY A 160 -1.80 -5.78 -19.56
CA GLY A 160 -0.44 -6.13 -19.99
C GLY A 160 0.42 -6.73 -18.87
N ALA A 161 0.24 -6.27 -17.62
CA ALA A 161 0.92 -6.81 -16.46
C ALA A 161 0.40 -8.23 -16.10
N LEU A 162 -0.88 -8.51 -16.34
CA LEU A 162 -1.53 -9.79 -16.04
C LEU A 162 -1.33 -10.86 -17.14
N LEU A 163 -0.81 -10.48 -18.33
CA LEU A 163 -0.52 -11.44 -19.40
C LEU A 163 0.43 -12.55 -18.91
N GLY A 164 0.05 -13.80 -19.19
CA GLY A 164 0.81 -14.99 -18.80
C GLY A 164 0.57 -15.44 -17.36
N ASN A 165 -0.42 -14.90 -16.69
CA ASN A 165 -0.80 -15.27 -15.32
C ASN A 165 0.39 -15.25 -14.34
N PRO A 166 0.97 -14.06 -14.05
CA PRO A 166 2.16 -13.94 -13.21
C PRO A 166 1.88 -14.41 -11.77
N LYS A 167 2.90 -14.90 -11.07
CA LYS A 167 2.81 -15.23 -9.63
C LYS A 167 2.89 -14.01 -8.74
N LEU A 168 3.52 -12.95 -9.22
CA LEU A 168 3.72 -11.69 -8.50
C LEU A 168 3.32 -10.51 -9.39
N LEU A 169 2.60 -9.56 -8.81
CA LEU A 169 2.18 -8.32 -9.46
C LEU A 169 2.66 -7.12 -8.64
N LEU A 170 3.42 -6.23 -9.28
CA LEU A 170 3.91 -4.97 -8.68
C LEU A 170 3.16 -3.79 -9.30
N LEU A 171 2.39 -3.06 -8.50
CA LEU A 171 1.56 -1.94 -8.92
C LEU A 171 1.97 -0.66 -8.20
N ASP A 172 2.50 0.30 -8.95
CA ASP A 172 2.89 1.60 -8.40
C ASP A 172 1.78 2.62 -8.62
N GLU A 173 1.09 2.98 -7.55
CA GLU A 173 -0.04 3.92 -7.51
C GLU A 173 -1.11 3.67 -8.60
N PRO A 174 -1.69 2.45 -8.69
CA PRO A 174 -2.56 2.06 -9.79
C PRO A 174 -3.89 2.82 -9.85
N THR A 175 -4.29 3.50 -8.78
CA THR A 175 -5.53 4.29 -8.66
C THR A 175 -5.31 5.78 -8.93
N ASN A 176 -4.05 6.21 -9.09
CA ASN A 176 -3.73 7.63 -9.22
C ASN A 176 -4.38 8.26 -10.46
N GLY A 177 -5.11 9.37 -10.23
CA GLY A 177 -5.79 10.12 -11.27
C GLY A 177 -7.06 9.48 -11.82
N LEU A 178 -7.57 8.43 -11.19
CA LEU A 178 -8.89 7.87 -11.49
C LEU A 178 -9.99 8.65 -10.78
N ASP A 179 -11.19 8.61 -11.35
CA ASP A 179 -12.40 9.06 -10.68
C ASP A 179 -12.82 8.07 -9.58
N PRO A 180 -13.71 8.43 -8.65
CA PRO A 180 -14.11 7.55 -7.55
C PRO A 180 -14.65 6.19 -8.00
N ALA A 181 -15.40 6.12 -9.12
CA ALA A 181 -15.90 4.87 -9.66
C ALA A 181 -14.77 3.99 -10.19
N GLY A 182 -13.81 4.58 -10.92
CA GLY A 182 -12.61 3.89 -11.41
C GLY A 182 -11.73 3.37 -10.29
N ILE A 183 -11.58 4.12 -9.19
CA ILE A 183 -10.86 3.68 -7.98
C ILE A 183 -11.53 2.43 -7.40
N GLN A 184 -12.86 2.46 -7.22
CA GLN A 184 -13.62 1.33 -6.68
C GLN A 184 -13.46 0.08 -7.54
N GLU A 185 -13.62 0.18 -8.85
CA GLU A 185 -13.48 -0.94 -9.78
C GLU A 185 -12.04 -1.51 -9.79
N MET A 186 -11.03 -0.64 -9.71
CA MET A 186 -9.63 -1.06 -9.63
C MET A 186 -9.34 -1.83 -8.34
N ARG A 187 -9.90 -1.39 -7.21
CA ARG A 187 -9.79 -2.08 -5.92
C ARG A 187 -10.43 -3.46 -5.96
N GLU A 188 -11.67 -3.57 -6.47
CA GLU A 188 -12.38 -4.85 -6.61
C GLU A 188 -11.56 -5.84 -7.44
N LEU A 189 -11.00 -5.36 -8.56
CA LEU A 189 -10.14 -6.16 -9.41
C LEU A 189 -8.90 -6.65 -8.66
N ILE A 190 -8.14 -5.74 -8.04
CA ILE A 190 -6.93 -6.09 -7.28
C ILE A 190 -7.26 -7.09 -6.17
N ARG A 191 -8.35 -6.88 -5.42
CA ARG A 191 -8.79 -7.77 -4.33
C ARG A 191 -9.10 -9.19 -4.80
N SER A 192 -9.57 -9.35 -6.04
CA SER A 192 -9.93 -10.65 -6.62
C SER A 192 -8.71 -11.50 -7.03
N LEU A 193 -7.55 -10.90 -7.27
CA LEU A 193 -6.40 -11.58 -7.87
C LEU A 193 -5.79 -12.70 -7.01
N PRO A 194 -5.55 -12.52 -5.69
CA PRO A 194 -5.03 -13.61 -4.87
C PRO A 194 -5.98 -14.78 -4.75
N GLN A 195 -7.28 -14.51 -4.61
CA GLN A 195 -8.30 -15.53 -4.39
C GLN A 195 -8.57 -16.35 -5.66
N ASN A 196 -8.70 -15.69 -6.81
CA ASN A 196 -9.13 -16.32 -8.06
C ASN A 196 -7.96 -16.85 -8.90
N ARG A 197 -6.74 -16.29 -8.69
CA ARG A 197 -5.58 -16.59 -9.55
C ARG A 197 -4.30 -16.93 -8.80
N HIS A 198 -4.34 -16.91 -7.48
CA HIS A 198 -3.17 -17.14 -6.61
C HIS A 198 -1.99 -16.18 -6.89
N ILE A 199 -2.30 -14.95 -7.33
CA ILE A 199 -1.32 -13.91 -7.62
C ILE A 199 -1.04 -13.16 -6.31
N THR A 200 0.22 -13.06 -5.91
CA THR A 200 0.62 -12.13 -4.85
C THR A 200 0.68 -10.73 -5.43
N VAL A 201 0.10 -9.76 -4.76
CA VAL A 201 0.10 -8.36 -5.22
C VAL A 201 0.86 -7.48 -4.23
N MET A 202 1.81 -6.69 -4.72
CA MET A 202 2.37 -5.58 -3.97
C MET A 202 1.91 -4.28 -4.63
N VAL A 203 1.18 -3.46 -3.88
CA VAL A 203 0.61 -2.21 -4.36
C VAL A 203 1.14 -1.04 -3.55
N SER A 204 1.69 -0.02 -4.21
CA SER A 204 2.03 1.24 -3.55
C SER A 204 0.86 2.21 -3.56
N SER A 205 0.75 3.00 -2.50
CA SER A 205 -0.15 4.15 -2.44
C SER A 205 0.39 5.20 -1.47
N HIS A 206 0.00 6.44 -1.71
CA HIS A 206 0.14 7.52 -0.74
C HIS A 206 -1.19 7.79 0.01
N LEU A 207 -2.31 7.22 -0.48
CA LEU A 207 -3.64 7.34 0.11
C LEU A 207 -3.96 6.07 0.93
N LEU A 208 -3.84 6.21 2.24
CA LEU A 208 -4.00 5.11 3.19
C LEU A 208 -5.42 4.54 3.21
N SER A 209 -6.43 5.41 3.15
CA SER A 209 -7.85 5.05 3.09
C SER A 209 -8.22 4.20 1.86
N GLU A 210 -7.47 4.32 0.78
CA GLU A 210 -7.69 3.50 -0.42
C GLU A 210 -7.21 2.07 -0.24
N ILE A 211 -6.13 1.89 0.50
CA ILE A 211 -5.43 0.62 0.66
C ILE A 211 -6.05 -0.23 1.78
N ASP A 212 -6.54 0.41 2.85
CA ASP A 212 -7.13 -0.25 4.01
C ASP A 212 -8.20 -1.31 3.66
N GLN A 213 -8.93 -1.07 2.57
CA GLN A 213 -10.03 -1.94 2.16
C GLN A 213 -9.58 -3.22 1.40
N ILE A 214 -8.34 -3.28 0.93
CA ILE A 214 -7.91 -4.35 0.02
C ILE A 214 -6.68 -5.13 0.48
N VAL A 215 -5.87 -4.60 1.41
CA VAL A 215 -4.60 -5.24 1.78
C VAL A 215 -4.72 -6.19 2.96
N ASP A 216 -3.89 -7.21 2.96
CA ASP A 216 -3.72 -8.16 4.07
C ASP A 216 -2.53 -7.78 4.95
N TYR A 217 -1.48 -7.24 4.34
CA TYR A 217 -0.23 -6.82 4.97
C TYR A 217 0.15 -5.41 4.54
N VAL A 218 0.81 -4.69 5.41
CA VAL A 218 1.28 -3.34 5.15
C VAL A 218 2.75 -3.17 5.49
N GLY A 219 3.45 -2.42 4.66
CA GLY A 219 4.77 -1.87 4.95
C GLY A 219 4.72 -0.36 4.80
N VAL A 220 5.09 0.36 5.86
CA VAL A 220 5.11 1.83 5.86
C VAL A 220 6.54 2.31 5.70
N ILE A 221 6.78 3.06 4.62
CA ILE A 221 8.09 3.66 4.33
C ILE A 221 8.03 5.18 4.50
N ASN A 222 9.04 5.75 5.17
CA ASN A 222 9.20 7.19 5.31
C ASN A 222 10.68 7.55 5.19
N LYS A 223 10.99 8.59 4.40
CA LYS A 223 12.37 9.06 4.17
C LYS A 223 13.37 7.93 3.85
N GLY A 224 12.93 6.97 3.03
CA GLY A 224 13.73 5.84 2.61
C GLY A 224 13.79 4.66 3.59
N GLN A 225 13.23 4.76 4.79
CA GLN A 225 13.29 3.73 5.83
C GLN A 225 11.94 3.05 6.02
N LEU A 226 11.92 1.72 6.15
CA LEU A 226 10.72 0.96 6.51
C LEU A 226 10.50 1.09 8.02
N ILE A 227 9.47 1.84 8.41
CA ILE A 227 9.18 2.15 9.82
C ILE A 227 8.18 1.20 10.46
N TYR A 228 7.40 0.48 9.64
CA TYR A 228 6.45 -0.54 10.09
C TYR A 228 6.28 -1.62 9.04
N GLN A 229 6.08 -2.87 9.45
CA GLN A 229 5.70 -3.98 8.58
C GLN A 229 5.02 -5.09 9.39
N ASP A 230 3.73 -5.31 9.16
CA ASP A 230 2.97 -6.45 9.70
C ASP A 230 1.63 -6.62 8.94
N SER A 231 0.78 -7.55 9.41
CA SER A 231 -0.59 -7.68 8.93
C SER A 231 -1.41 -6.43 9.25
N LEU A 232 -2.34 -6.10 8.37
CA LEU A 232 -3.26 -5.00 8.58
C LEU A 232 -4.06 -5.17 9.88
N LEU A 233 -4.45 -6.41 10.20
CA LEU A 233 -5.16 -6.75 11.44
C LEU A 233 -4.36 -6.30 12.67
N ARG A 234 -3.06 -6.62 12.73
CA ARG A 234 -2.21 -6.18 13.84
C ARG A 234 -2.03 -4.68 13.89
N LEU A 235 -1.97 -4.01 12.75
CA LEU A 235 -1.91 -2.55 12.71
C LEU A 235 -3.17 -1.95 13.35
N HIS A 236 -4.36 -2.50 13.05
CA HIS A 236 -5.61 -2.08 13.68
C HIS A 236 -5.69 -2.44 15.17
N GLU A 237 -5.12 -3.57 15.60
CA GLU A 237 -5.04 -3.93 17.04
C GLU A 237 -4.17 -2.93 17.83
N HIS A 238 -3.14 -2.34 17.22
CA HIS A 238 -2.37 -1.25 17.83
C HIS A 238 -3.15 0.08 17.86
N SER A 239 -4.21 0.20 17.09
CA SER A 239 -5.17 1.29 17.11
C SER A 239 -6.19 1.05 18.24
N LYS A 240 -5.79 1.27 19.50
CA LYS A 240 -6.71 1.18 20.63
C LYS A 240 -7.90 2.08 20.36
N ARG A 241 -9.10 1.49 20.41
CA ARG A 241 -10.34 2.27 20.38
C ARG A 241 -10.31 3.27 21.52
N GLN A 242 -10.75 4.46 21.26
CA GLN A 242 -10.84 5.55 22.22
C GLN A 242 -12.30 5.98 22.33
N LEU A 243 -12.70 6.29 23.53
CA LEU A 243 -13.95 7.00 23.76
C LEU A 243 -13.70 8.49 23.68
N CYS A 244 -14.55 9.17 22.94
CA CYS A 244 -14.55 10.60 22.75
C CYS A 244 -15.73 11.18 23.51
N LEU A 245 -15.49 12.12 24.40
CA LEU A 245 -16.48 12.73 25.24
C LEU A 245 -16.45 14.25 25.11
N ARG A 246 -17.60 14.84 24.85
CA ARG A 246 -17.78 16.29 24.85
C ARG A 246 -18.79 16.64 25.92
N THR A 247 -18.40 17.57 26.81
CA THR A 247 -19.23 17.97 27.98
C THR A 247 -19.43 19.46 27.99
N THR A 248 -20.33 19.91 28.89
CA THR A 248 -20.52 21.35 29.17
C THR A 248 -19.32 21.97 29.89
N ASN A 249 -18.46 21.15 30.54
CA ASN A 249 -17.25 21.60 31.21
C ASN A 249 -16.18 20.50 31.16
N ASN A 250 -15.37 20.50 30.07
CA ASN A 250 -14.32 19.50 29.84
C ASN A 250 -13.22 19.52 30.91
N SER A 251 -12.86 20.67 31.44
CA SER A 251 -11.81 20.77 32.48
C SER A 251 -12.19 20.10 33.79
N ARG A 252 -13.48 20.23 34.18
CA ARG A 252 -14.00 19.55 35.38
C ARG A 252 -14.22 18.05 35.12
N ALA A 253 -14.71 17.70 33.92
CA ALA A 253 -14.85 16.31 33.50
C ALA A 253 -13.52 15.55 33.47
N MET A 254 -12.46 16.18 33.00
CA MET A 254 -11.11 15.60 32.96
C MET A 254 -10.63 15.23 34.37
N ARG A 255 -10.76 16.13 35.35
CA ARG A 255 -10.35 15.85 36.74
C ARG A 255 -11.12 14.66 37.31
N LEU A 256 -12.43 14.58 37.07
CA LEU A 256 -13.27 13.47 37.55
C LEU A 256 -12.90 12.12 36.89
N LEU A 257 -12.50 12.14 35.63
CA LEU A 257 -11.99 10.96 34.94
C LEU A 257 -10.64 10.51 35.54
N GLU A 258 -9.72 11.45 35.83
CA GLU A 258 -8.43 11.17 36.46
C GLU A 258 -8.58 10.63 37.90
N GLU A 259 -9.51 11.17 38.69
CA GLU A 259 -9.88 10.65 40.04
C GLU A 259 -10.39 9.19 39.97
N ASN A 260 -11.04 8.81 38.88
CA ASN A 260 -11.45 7.43 38.60
C ASN A 260 -10.38 6.59 37.86
N GLN A 261 -9.12 7.02 37.89
CA GLN A 261 -7.97 6.33 37.28
C GLN A 261 -8.08 6.15 35.76
N ILE A 262 -8.77 7.05 35.08
CA ILE A 262 -8.85 7.08 33.62
C ILE A 262 -7.98 8.22 33.12
N THR A 263 -6.89 7.84 32.48
CA THR A 263 -6.03 8.83 31.79
C THR A 263 -6.76 9.35 30.56
N CYS A 264 -7.00 10.67 30.52
CA CYS A 264 -7.62 11.29 29.36
C CYS A 264 -6.73 12.40 28.77
N GLN A 265 -6.90 12.65 27.48
CA GLN A 265 -6.24 13.74 26.75
C GLN A 265 -7.30 14.68 26.23
N ALA A 266 -7.04 15.99 26.31
CA ALA A 266 -7.93 16.98 25.72
C ALA A 266 -7.41 17.36 24.32
N GLU A 267 -8.23 17.16 23.30
CA GLU A 267 -8.01 17.64 21.94
C GLU A 267 -9.12 18.61 21.57
N GLN A 268 -8.76 19.89 21.40
CA GLN A 268 -9.72 20.98 21.16
C GLN A 268 -10.84 20.94 22.21
N ASP A 269 -12.05 20.60 21.80
CA ASP A 269 -13.28 20.60 22.60
C ASP A 269 -13.73 19.18 23.01
N THR A 270 -12.84 18.17 22.90
CA THR A 270 -13.15 16.75 23.12
C THR A 270 -12.15 16.13 24.09
N LEU A 271 -12.63 15.33 25.02
CA LEU A 271 -11.83 14.47 25.88
C LEU A 271 -11.71 13.09 25.25
N LEU A 272 -10.48 12.61 25.10
CA LEU A 272 -10.14 11.30 24.54
C LEU A 272 -9.62 10.41 25.67
N PHE A 273 -10.19 9.23 25.85
CA PHE A 273 -9.72 8.24 26.81
C PHE A 273 -9.86 6.81 26.28
N PRO A 274 -9.07 5.86 26.79
CA PRO A 274 -9.13 4.48 26.32
C PRO A 274 -10.52 3.89 26.45
N GLU A 275 -10.91 3.02 25.50
CA GLU A 275 -12.15 2.24 25.57
C GLU A 275 -12.22 1.51 26.92
N THR A 276 -13.37 1.58 27.55
CA THR A 276 -13.69 0.90 28.82
C THR A 276 -14.92 0.02 28.62
N SER A 277 -15.22 -0.87 29.59
CA SER A 277 -16.46 -1.66 29.53
C SER A 277 -17.70 -0.76 29.59
N ASP A 278 -18.78 -1.23 28.98
CA ASP A 278 -20.08 -0.50 29.00
C ASP A 278 -20.51 -0.13 30.41
N GLU A 279 -20.32 -1.04 31.38
CA GLU A 279 -20.64 -0.80 32.79
C GLU A 279 -19.81 0.36 33.37
N LYS A 280 -18.51 0.38 33.10
CA LYS A 280 -17.61 1.44 33.55
C LYS A 280 -17.93 2.77 32.87
N THR A 281 -18.26 2.71 31.58
CA THR A 281 -18.69 3.90 30.82
C THR A 281 -19.97 4.48 31.39
N ALA A 282 -20.97 3.64 31.65
CA ALA A 282 -22.25 4.06 32.26
C ALA A 282 -22.05 4.66 33.67
N PHE A 283 -21.17 4.06 34.48
CA PHE A 283 -20.81 4.59 35.79
C PHE A 283 -20.21 6.00 35.69
N LEU A 284 -19.23 6.18 34.79
CA LEU A 284 -18.55 7.46 34.57
C LEU A 284 -19.53 8.55 34.12
N ILE A 285 -20.38 8.23 33.15
CA ILE A 285 -21.41 9.15 32.68
C ILE A 285 -22.34 9.56 33.82
N SER A 286 -22.76 8.59 34.64
CA SER A 286 -23.60 8.86 35.81
C SER A 286 -22.92 9.75 36.85
N ALA A 287 -21.60 9.55 37.07
CA ALA A 287 -20.82 10.37 37.99
C ALA A 287 -20.68 11.81 37.46
N LEU A 288 -20.42 12.00 36.17
CA LEU A 288 -20.34 13.32 35.55
C LEU A 288 -21.64 14.09 35.65
N VAL A 289 -22.77 13.41 35.39
CA VAL A 289 -24.11 14.03 35.49
C VAL A 289 -24.46 14.40 36.95
N LYS A 290 -24.11 13.56 37.92
CA LYS A 290 -24.29 13.86 39.35
C LYS A 290 -23.52 15.11 39.79
N GLU A 291 -22.33 15.32 39.21
CA GLU A 291 -21.55 16.52 39.45
C GLU A 291 -22.01 17.76 38.64
N GLY A 292 -23.17 17.67 38.00
CA GLY A 292 -23.75 18.76 37.23
C GLY A 292 -23.05 19.04 35.89
N ILE A 293 -22.26 18.07 35.40
CA ILE A 293 -21.59 18.18 34.09
C ILE A 293 -22.51 17.55 33.04
N GLY A 294 -23.01 18.36 32.12
CA GLY A 294 -23.85 17.90 31.02
C GLY A 294 -23.04 17.16 29.96
N ILE A 295 -23.54 16.02 29.50
CA ILE A 295 -22.95 15.26 28.40
C ILE A 295 -23.53 15.80 27.09
N LEU A 296 -22.67 16.35 26.22
CA LEU A 296 -23.09 16.86 24.91
C LEU A 296 -23.03 15.77 23.85
N ARG A 297 -21.94 14.96 23.86
CA ARG A 297 -21.74 13.83 22.95
C ARG A 297 -20.83 12.80 23.60
N LEU A 298 -21.09 11.52 23.31
CA LEU A 298 -20.22 10.38 23.57
C LEU A 298 -20.21 9.50 22.33
N TRP A 299 -19.00 9.16 21.84
CA TRP A 299 -18.87 8.28 20.68
C TRP A 299 -17.54 7.52 20.75
N GLU A 300 -17.48 6.38 20.08
CA GLU A 300 -16.25 5.64 19.90
C GLU A 300 -15.49 6.18 18.66
N GLN A 301 -14.20 6.32 18.79
CA GLN A 301 -13.31 6.66 17.71
C GLN A 301 -12.22 5.61 17.60
N GLN A 302 -12.11 5.00 16.44
CA GLN A 302 -10.97 4.18 16.08
C GLN A 302 -10.02 5.04 15.29
N LYS A 303 -8.72 5.00 15.64
CA LYS A 303 -7.71 5.71 14.84
C LYS A 303 -7.74 5.17 13.42
N THR A 304 -7.83 6.07 12.46
CA THR A 304 -7.70 5.71 11.05
C THR A 304 -6.26 5.26 10.75
N LEU A 305 -6.05 4.58 9.64
CA LEU A 305 -4.68 4.28 9.19
C LEU A 305 -3.85 5.56 9.03
N GLU A 306 -4.48 6.67 8.64
CA GLU A 306 -3.85 7.99 8.57
C GLU A 306 -3.36 8.47 9.93
N ASP A 307 -4.17 8.34 10.98
CA ASP A 307 -3.78 8.71 12.35
C ASP A 307 -2.62 7.84 12.86
N ILE A 308 -2.66 6.53 12.56
CA ILE A 308 -1.57 5.61 12.91
C ILE A 308 -0.31 5.99 12.15
N PHE A 309 -0.42 6.25 10.86
CA PHE A 309 0.69 6.69 10.01
C PHE A 309 1.31 7.99 10.52
N LEU A 310 0.49 9.00 10.84
CA LEU A 310 0.96 10.26 11.42
C LEU A 310 1.65 10.06 12.77
N SER A 311 1.16 9.12 13.59
CA SER A 311 1.80 8.77 14.87
C SER A 311 3.17 8.09 14.68
N LEU A 312 3.31 7.26 13.64
CA LEU A 312 4.55 6.56 13.31
C LEU A 312 5.59 7.47 12.62
N THR A 313 5.12 8.44 11.83
CA THR A 313 6.01 9.32 11.03
C THR A 313 6.40 10.62 11.74
N GLY A 314 5.78 10.92 12.92
CA GLY A 314 5.85 12.23 13.55
C GLY A 314 5.16 13.30 12.70
N LYS A 315 4.47 14.26 13.29
CA LYS A 315 3.62 15.30 12.65
C LYS A 315 4.29 16.16 11.56
N GLN A 316 4.92 15.55 10.57
CA GLN A 316 5.55 16.24 9.44
C GLN A 316 5.10 15.60 8.11
N VAL A 317 3.81 15.62 7.85
CA VAL A 317 3.30 15.53 6.48
C VAL A 317 2.44 16.76 6.27
N SER A 318 3.03 17.82 5.70
CA SER A 318 2.24 18.83 5.01
C SER A 318 1.62 18.13 3.79
N LEU A 319 0.31 18.02 3.79
CA LEU A 319 -0.52 17.65 2.65
C LEU A 319 -0.32 18.64 1.50
#